data_ab30e83d226bb272e2a9fc315193565c
#
_entry.id   ab30e83d226bb272e2a9fc315193565c
#
_cell.length_a   1.000
_cell.length_b   1.000
_cell.length_c   1.000
_cell.angle_alpha   90.00
_cell.angle_beta   90.00
_cell.angle_gamma   90.00
#
_symmetry.space_group_name_H-M   'P 1'
#
loop_
_entity.id
_entity.type
_entity.pdbx_description
1 polymer ?
#
loop_
_entity_poly.entity_id
_entity_poly.type
_entity_poly.pdbx_seq_one_letter_code
_entity_poly.pdbx_strand_id
1 'polypeptide(L)'
;MPTLVLIRHGQSAWNLENRFTGWWDVDVTEQGAAEARAAGELMAAKGLDFDQTFTSLQTRAIKTLNLALEAMGRLWLPTEKDWRLNERHYGGLTGLDKAETSAKHGEAQVKIWRRSFDLSLIHI
;
A
#
# COMPACT_ATOMS: atom_id res chain seq x y z
N MET A 1 -23.05 15.04 4.00
CA MET A 1 -22.83 13.68 3.47
C MET A 1 -21.39 13.28 3.71
N PRO A 2 -21.13 12.09 4.28
CA PRO A 2 -19.77 11.67 4.52
C PRO A 2 -19.01 11.43 3.20
N THR A 3 -17.73 11.79 3.20
CA THR A 3 -16.84 11.61 2.06
C THR A 3 -15.72 10.64 2.46
N LEU A 4 -15.47 9.62 1.67
CA LEU A 4 -14.37 8.69 1.85
C LEU A 4 -13.34 8.91 0.74
N VAL A 5 -12.09 9.10 1.13
CA VAL A 5 -10.96 9.17 0.19
C VAL A 5 -10.05 7.99 0.46
N LEU A 6 -9.73 7.24 -0.58
CA LEU A 6 -8.81 6.12 -0.52
C LEU A 6 -7.50 6.53 -1.22
N ILE A 7 -6.39 6.31 -0.53
CA ILE A 7 -5.07 6.59 -1.08
C ILE A 7 -4.22 5.33 -1.01
N ARG A 8 -3.49 5.05 -2.08
CA ARG A 8 -2.54 3.95 -2.14
C ARG A 8 -1.14 4.48 -1.94
N HIS A 9 -0.27 3.71 -1.26
CA HIS A 9 1.14 4.06 -1.18
C HIS A 9 1.77 4.08 -2.59
N GLY A 10 2.80 4.89 -2.74
CA GLY A 10 3.59 4.94 -3.97
C GLY A 10 4.62 3.84 -4.04
N GLN A 11 5.71 4.08 -4.76
CA GLN A 11 6.77 3.10 -4.93
C GLN A 11 7.38 2.66 -3.60
N SER A 12 7.41 1.36 -3.35
CA SER A 12 8.14 0.75 -2.24
C SER A 12 9.42 0.08 -2.76
N ALA A 13 10.33 -0.30 -1.85
CA ALA A 13 11.56 -0.98 -2.22
C ALA A 13 11.30 -2.26 -3.02
N TRP A 14 10.28 -3.04 -2.64
CA TRP A 14 9.95 -4.27 -3.35
C TRP A 14 9.07 -4.05 -4.59
N ASN A 15 8.34 -2.95 -4.70
CA ASN A 15 7.75 -2.54 -5.99
C ASN A 15 8.86 -2.25 -7.01
N LEU A 16 9.91 -1.56 -6.59
CA LEU A 16 11.06 -1.28 -7.44
C LEU A 16 11.76 -2.57 -7.89
N GLU A 17 11.85 -3.57 -7.01
CA GLU A 17 12.44 -4.89 -7.31
C GLU A 17 11.44 -5.86 -7.94
N ASN A 18 10.19 -5.46 -8.16
CA ASN A 18 9.11 -6.29 -8.72
C ASN A 18 8.85 -7.58 -7.92
N ARG A 19 8.80 -7.46 -6.59
CA ARG A 19 8.56 -8.58 -5.67
C ARG A 19 7.14 -8.56 -5.09
N PHE A 20 6.63 -9.75 -4.75
CA PHE A 20 5.41 -9.86 -3.95
C PHE A 20 5.70 -9.37 -2.52
N THR A 21 4.95 -8.38 -2.06
CA THR A 21 5.20 -7.74 -0.76
C THR A 21 4.30 -8.28 0.35
N GLY A 22 3.00 -8.16 0.19
CA GLY A 22 2.04 -8.63 1.18
C GLY A 22 2.28 -8.01 2.57
N TRP A 23 2.50 -8.86 3.57
CA TRP A 23 2.70 -8.42 4.95
C TRP A 23 4.15 -8.13 5.32
N TRP A 24 5.09 -8.35 4.43
CA TRP A 24 6.46 -7.94 4.70
C TRP A 24 6.53 -6.41 4.83
N ASP A 25 7.16 -5.92 5.89
CA ASP A 25 7.14 -4.49 6.21
C ASP A 25 8.22 -3.71 5.46
N VAL A 26 8.03 -3.61 4.15
CA VAL A 26 8.93 -2.90 3.25
C VAL A 26 8.58 -1.42 3.22
N ASP A 27 9.59 -0.57 3.29
CA ASP A 27 9.42 0.88 3.28
C ASP A 27 9.21 1.42 1.85
N VAL A 28 8.73 2.65 1.76
CA VAL A 28 8.65 3.40 0.50
C VAL A 28 10.05 3.87 0.09
N THR A 29 10.25 4.04 -1.22
CA THR A 29 11.44 4.68 -1.76
C THR A 29 11.31 6.20 -1.68
N GLU A 30 12.38 6.93 -2.02
CA GLU A 30 12.31 8.40 -2.13
C GLU A 30 11.24 8.84 -3.12
N GLN A 31 11.08 8.11 -4.24
CA GLN A 31 10.02 8.37 -5.20
C GLN A 31 8.64 8.15 -4.58
N GLY A 32 8.44 7.07 -3.84
CA GLY A 32 7.19 6.80 -3.15
C GLY A 32 6.85 7.86 -2.11
N ALA A 33 7.86 8.36 -1.39
CA ALA A 33 7.68 9.47 -0.45
C ALA A 33 7.29 10.76 -1.16
N ALA A 34 7.92 11.07 -2.30
CA ALA A 34 7.57 12.24 -3.10
C ALA A 34 6.14 12.15 -3.65
N GLU A 35 5.73 10.96 -4.09
CA GLU A 35 4.36 10.70 -4.54
C GLU A 35 3.34 10.94 -3.42
N ALA A 36 3.65 10.52 -2.20
CA ALA A 36 2.78 10.74 -1.03
C ALA A 36 2.62 12.23 -0.72
N ARG A 37 3.71 13.00 -0.76
CA ARG A 37 3.66 14.46 -0.58
C ARG A 37 2.85 15.12 -1.68
N ALA A 38 3.06 14.73 -2.92
CA ALA A 38 2.31 15.26 -4.06
C ALA A 38 0.81 14.98 -3.93
N ALA A 39 0.44 13.79 -3.45
CA ALA A 39 -0.97 13.46 -3.18
C ALA A 39 -1.56 14.38 -2.12
N GLY A 40 -0.83 14.65 -1.04
CA GLY A 40 -1.25 15.58 0.00
C GLY A 40 -1.44 17.00 -0.53
N GLU A 41 -0.48 17.50 -1.32
CA GLU A 41 -0.58 18.81 -1.96
C GLU A 41 -1.79 18.90 -2.89
N LEU A 42 -2.04 17.86 -3.66
CA LEU A 42 -3.20 17.79 -4.55
C LEU A 42 -4.52 17.83 -3.78
N MET A 43 -4.62 17.07 -2.69
CA MET A 43 -5.82 17.07 -1.86
C MET A 43 -6.06 18.45 -1.23
N ALA A 44 -5.02 19.09 -0.74
CA ALA A 44 -5.11 20.45 -0.20
C ALA A 44 -5.55 21.44 -1.27
N ALA A 45 -4.98 21.36 -2.47
CA ALA A 45 -5.35 22.24 -3.58
C ALA A 45 -6.81 22.08 -4.00
N LYS A 46 -7.36 20.88 -3.83
CA LYS A 46 -8.79 20.60 -4.12
C LYS A 46 -9.72 20.95 -2.96
N GLY A 47 -9.19 21.49 -1.88
CA GLY A 47 -9.97 21.86 -0.71
C GLY A 47 -10.50 20.69 0.11
N LEU A 48 -9.89 19.52 -0.03
CA LEU A 48 -10.29 18.34 0.75
C LEU A 48 -9.78 18.50 2.19
N ASP A 49 -10.62 18.14 3.15
CA ASP A 49 -10.27 18.10 4.56
C ASP A 49 -10.92 16.87 5.20
N PHE A 50 -10.40 16.46 6.34
CA PHE A 50 -10.82 15.21 6.96
C PHE A 50 -10.98 15.37 8.46
N ASP A 51 -11.83 14.54 9.07
CA ASP A 51 -12.06 14.48 10.50
C ASP A 51 -11.33 13.29 11.13
N GLN A 52 -11.10 12.25 10.37
CA GLN A 52 -10.52 10.99 10.84
C GLN A 52 -9.70 10.34 9.73
N THR A 53 -8.59 9.71 10.10
CA THR A 53 -7.76 8.95 9.18
C THR A 53 -7.59 7.51 9.66
N PHE A 54 -7.39 6.61 8.69
CA PHE A 54 -7.18 5.19 8.95
C PHE A 54 -6.00 4.69 8.13
N THR A 55 -5.20 3.81 8.68
CA THR A 55 -4.09 3.17 7.98
C THR A 55 -3.87 1.75 8.49
N SER A 56 -3.14 0.96 7.70
CA SER A 56 -2.67 -0.34 8.13
C SER A 56 -1.55 -0.22 9.16
N LEU A 57 -1.00 -1.36 9.58
CA LEU A 57 0.18 -1.40 10.45
C LEU A 57 1.49 -1.43 9.67
N GLN A 58 1.44 -1.37 8.35
CA GLN A 58 2.63 -1.47 7.51
C GLN A 58 3.29 -0.10 7.33
N THR A 59 4.61 -0.06 7.46
CA THR A 59 5.41 1.17 7.40
C THR A 59 5.13 1.97 6.13
N ARG A 60 5.06 1.32 4.98
CA ARG A 60 4.80 2.02 3.70
C ARG A 60 3.47 2.75 3.68
N ALA A 61 2.44 2.19 4.32
CA ALA A 61 1.13 2.81 4.40
C ALA A 61 1.11 3.96 5.43
N ILE A 62 1.72 3.73 6.60
CA ILE A 62 1.81 4.73 7.66
C ILE A 62 2.59 5.96 7.18
N LYS A 63 3.72 5.75 6.54
CA LYS A 63 4.54 6.84 6.00
C LYS A 63 3.82 7.60 4.89
N THR A 64 3.11 6.90 4.01
CA THR A 64 2.33 7.54 2.96
C THR A 64 1.28 8.47 3.56
N LEU A 65 0.54 7.99 4.56
CA LEU A 65 -0.44 8.83 5.25
C LEU A 65 0.22 10.04 5.93
N ASN A 66 1.29 9.82 6.68
CA ASN A 66 1.97 10.90 7.41
C ASN A 66 2.53 11.96 6.45
N LEU A 67 3.15 11.55 5.36
CA LEU A 67 3.69 12.49 4.37
C LEU A 67 2.59 13.29 3.67
N ALA A 68 1.48 12.63 3.34
CA ALA A 68 0.33 13.31 2.75
C ALA A 68 -0.29 14.31 3.73
N LEU A 69 -0.48 13.92 4.99
CA LEU A 69 -1.04 14.79 6.02
C LEU A 69 -0.09 15.95 6.34
N GLU A 70 1.22 15.73 6.36
CA GLU A 70 2.21 16.77 6.53
C GLU A 70 2.10 17.82 5.42
N ALA A 71 2.02 17.38 4.18
CA ALA A 71 1.87 18.27 3.02
C ALA A 71 0.56 19.08 3.07
N MET A 72 -0.48 18.51 3.68
CA MET A 72 -1.76 19.20 3.88
C MET A 72 -1.78 20.11 5.12
N GLY A 73 -0.77 20.03 6.00
CA GLY A 73 -0.79 20.69 7.29
C GLY A 73 -1.78 20.07 8.27
N ARG A 74 -1.99 18.77 8.19
CA ARG A 74 -3.02 18.06 8.97
C ARG A 74 -2.48 16.86 9.76
N LEU A 75 -1.20 16.87 10.12
CA LEU A 75 -0.60 15.79 10.93
C LEU A 75 -1.32 15.56 12.27
N TRP A 76 -2.00 16.57 12.77
CA TRP A 76 -2.73 16.53 14.05
C TRP A 76 -4.01 15.67 14.00
N LEU A 77 -4.46 15.27 12.82
CA LEU A 77 -5.69 14.49 12.70
C LEU A 77 -5.59 13.15 13.43
N PRO A 78 -6.68 12.69 14.08
CA PRO A 78 -6.70 11.36 14.69
C PRO A 78 -6.47 10.28 13.64
N THR A 79 -5.63 9.30 13.96
CA THR A 79 -5.33 8.20 13.07
C THR A 79 -5.53 6.87 13.79
N GLU A 80 -6.33 6.01 13.20
CA GLU A 80 -6.50 4.64 13.66
C GLU A 80 -5.68 3.70 12.77
N LYS A 81 -4.82 2.89 13.41
CA LYS A 81 -4.00 1.88 12.74
C LYS A 81 -4.61 0.51 12.99
N ASP A 82 -4.82 -0.25 11.94
CA ASP A 82 -5.48 -1.56 12.06
C ASP A 82 -4.89 -2.54 11.06
N TRP A 83 -4.57 -3.76 11.54
CA TRP A 83 -4.01 -4.82 10.71
C TRP A 83 -4.96 -5.26 9.60
N ARG A 84 -6.26 -5.09 9.78
CA ARG A 84 -7.27 -5.45 8.77
C ARG A 84 -7.16 -4.64 7.49
N LEU A 85 -6.44 -3.51 7.55
CA LEU A 85 -6.14 -2.70 6.37
C LEU A 85 -4.82 -3.08 5.70
N ASN A 86 -4.10 -4.06 6.24
CA ASN A 86 -2.87 -4.55 5.64
C ASN A 86 -3.14 -5.11 4.24
N GLU A 87 -2.11 -5.02 3.39
CA GLU A 87 -2.15 -5.66 2.09
C GLU A 87 -2.39 -7.16 2.24
N ARG A 88 -2.96 -7.77 1.20
CA ARG A 88 -3.14 -9.20 1.12
C ARG A 88 -1.86 -9.96 1.44
N HIS A 89 -1.97 -11.04 2.22
CA HIS A 89 -0.86 -11.95 2.48
C HIS A 89 -0.61 -12.85 1.26
N TYR A 90 0.63 -12.89 0.79
CA TYR A 90 1.00 -13.70 -0.37
C TYR A 90 1.59 -15.07 -0.01
N GLY A 91 1.69 -15.42 1.28
CA GLY A 91 2.17 -16.74 1.73
C GLY A 91 3.54 -17.07 1.15
N GLY A 92 3.65 -18.23 0.52
CA GLY A 92 4.89 -18.70 -0.10
C GLY A 92 5.41 -17.87 -1.26
N LEU A 93 4.62 -16.94 -1.80
CA LEU A 93 5.06 -16.02 -2.86
C LEU A 93 5.75 -14.77 -2.31
N THR A 94 5.65 -14.48 -1.02
CA THR A 94 6.21 -13.27 -0.41
C THR A 94 7.72 -13.20 -0.66
N GLY A 95 8.18 -12.08 -1.20
CA GLY A 95 9.58 -11.85 -1.52
C GLY A 95 10.02 -12.38 -2.89
N LEU A 96 9.18 -13.17 -3.56
CA LEU A 96 9.50 -13.68 -4.89
C LEU A 96 9.33 -12.59 -5.96
N ASP A 97 10.16 -12.64 -6.99
CA ASP A 97 10.03 -11.77 -8.16
C ASP A 97 8.79 -12.15 -8.95
N LYS A 98 7.97 -11.18 -9.32
CA LYS A 98 6.72 -11.43 -10.02
C LYS A 98 6.93 -12.02 -11.41
N ALA A 99 7.93 -11.55 -12.14
CA ALA A 99 8.22 -12.04 -13.47
C ALA A 99 8.76 -13.48 -13.43
N GLU A 100 9.66 -13.78 -12.50
CA GLU A 100 10.19 -15.13 -12.30
C GLU A 100 9.10 -16.09 -11.87
N THR A 101 8.19 -15.66 -10.98
CA THR A 101 7.06 -16.47 -10.53
C THR A 101 6.11 -16.79 -11.68
N SER A 102 5.82 -15.81 -12.53
CA SER A 102 5.01 -16.03 -13.72
C SER A 102 5.66 -17.02 -14.71
N ALA A 103 6.96 -16.93 -14.89
CA ALA A 103 7.69 -17.86 -15.73
C ALA A 103 7.67 -19.29 -15.18
N LYS A 104 7.75 -19.44 -13.84
CA LYS A 104 7.78 -20.76 -13.17
C LYS A 104 6.40 -21.40 -13.09
N HIS A 105 5.34 -20.64 -12.80
CA HIS A 105 4.00 -21.17 -12.53
C HIS A 105 2.98 -20.88 -13.64
N GLY A 106 3.36 -20.08 -14.64
CA GLY A 106 2.46 -19.61 -15.69
C GLY A 106 1.73 -18.33 -15.27
N GLU A 107 1.58 -17.43 -16.22
CA GLU A 107 0.99 -16.12 -15.98
C GLU A 107 -0.47 -16.20 -15.51
N ALA A 108 -1.25 -17.11 -16.09
CA ALA A 108 -2.66 -17.31 -15.73
C ALA A 108 -2.79 -17.75 -14.27
N GLN A 109 -1.93 -18.68 -13.82
CA GLN A 109 -1.95 -19.18 -12.44
C GLN A 109 -1.56 -18.08 -11.44
N VAL A 110 -0.56 -17.29 -11.76
CA VAL A 110 -0.14 -16.16 -10.90
C VAL A 110 -1.25 -15.11 -10.81
N LYS A 111 -1.94 -14.82 -11.90
CA LYS A 111 -3.10 -13.92 -11.88
C LYS A 111 -4.20 -14.43 -10.95
N ILE A 112 -4.50 -15.73 -10.97
CA ILE A 112 -5.47 -16.36 -10.07
C ILE A 112 -5.03 -16.16 -8.62
N TRP A 113 -3.78 -16.43 -8.28
CA TRP A 113 -3.26 -16.27 -6.93
C TRP A 113 -3.31 -14.81 -6.45
N ARG A 114 -3.01 -13.85 -7.31
CA ARG A 114 -3.02 -12.43 -6.95
C ARG A 114 -4.42 -11.86 -6.73
N ARG A 115 -5.43 -12.42 -7.38
CA ARG A 115 -6.77 -11.84 -7.44
C ARG A 115 -7.86 -12.72 -6.83
N SER A 116 -7.58 -13.99 -6.56
CA SER A 116 -8.57 -14.88 -5.99
C SER A 116 -8.79 -14.64 -4.51
N PHE A 117 -10.04 -14.55 -4.13
CA PHE A 117 -10.46 -14.46 -2.73
C PHE A 117 -10.40 -15.83 -2.04
N ASP A 118 -10.73 -16.89 -2.77
CA ASP A 118 -10.89 -18.24 -2.21
C ASP A 118 -9.59 -19.03 -2.14
N LEU A 119 -8.60 -18.69 -2.96
CA LEU A 119 -7.35 -19.44 -3.03
C LEU A 119 -6.33 -18.87 -2.05
N SER A 120 -6.06 -19.60 -0.98
CA SER A 120 -5.07 -19.19 0.03
C SER A 120 -3.65 -19.38 -0.47
N LEU A 121 -2.80 -18.36 -0.31
CA LEU A 121 -1.37 -18.39 -0.63
C LEU A 121 -0.52 -18.86 0.55
N ILE A 122 -1.10 -19.02 1.73
CA ILE A 122 -0.38 -19.40 2.96
C ILE A 122 0.20 -20.81 2.83
N HIS A 123 -0.44 -21.67 2.07
CA HIS A 123 -0.07 -23.08 1.89
C HIS A 123 0.78 -23.37 0.64
N ILE A 124 1.22 -22.36 -0.06
CA ILE A 124 2.08 -22.53 -1.25
C ILE A 124 3.52 -22.81 -0.87
#